data_e89097245261c4798d6df95504f6edc1
#
_entry.id   e89097245261c4798d6df95504f6edc1
#
_cell.length_a   1.000
_cell.length_b   1.000
_cell.length_c   1.000
_cell.angle_alpha   90.00
_cell.angle_beta   90.00
_cell.angle_gamma   90.00
#
_symmetry.space_group_name_H-M   'P 1'
#
loop_
_entity.id
_entity.type
_entity.pdbx_description
1 polymer ?
#
loop_
_entity_poly.entity_id
_entity_poly.type
_entity_poly.pdbx_seq_one_letter_code
_entity_poly.pdbx_strand_id
1 'polypeptide(L)'
;MGDAVLMYSVKNSATNGKIKKPNIMYKGADPTAWLYNFLGVVNNLPIFLDSAKGVGVNIMIPSIDGTVRSQPLLINTDQGIVPAQILETLRVVMNGRAYKVVTAQDGVKEIYLNRQFVIRPDANAMVNINFAEPNTIPTISIADLMTKDIDLTNKIVIVGLNAAGLSTLKDTPVSYT
;
A
#
# COMPACT_ATOMS: atom_id res chain seq x y z
N MET A 1 2.20 15.54 -16.91
CA MET A 1 2.99 15.31 -15.67
C MET A 1 2.25 14.24 -14.87
N GLY A 2 2.93 13.16 -14.47
CA GLY A 2 2.29 12.05 -13.77
C GLY A 2 2.11 12.34 -12.27
N ASP A 3 1.13 11.69 -11.64
CA ASP A 3 0.92 11.74 -10.20
C ASP A 3 1.83 10.70 -9.51
N ALA A 4 2.49 11.09 -8.42
CA ALA A 4 3.34 10.21 -7.65
C ALA A 4 2.67 9.76 -6.35
N VAL A 5 2.80 8.48 -6.03
CA VAL A 5 2.44 7.89 -4.74
C VAL A 5 3.71 7.36 -4.08
N LEU A 6 4.05 7.90 -2.92
CA LEU A 6 5.21 7.49 -2.15
C LEU A 6 4.88 6.36 -1.18
N MET A 7 5.93 5.77 -0.63
CA MET A 7 5.85 4.64 0.30
C MET A 7 6.43 5.01 1.66
N TYR A 8 5.73 4.59 2.72
CA TYR A 8 6.28 4.50 4.08
C TYR A 8 6.70 3.06 4.38
N SER A 9 7.73 2.91 5.19
CA SER A 9 8.04 1.65 5.86
C SER A 9 7.61 1.71 7.33
N VAL A 10 7.09 0.63 7.88
CA VAL A 10 6.76 0.55 9.30
C VAL A 10 8.01 0.45 10.17
N LYS A 11 7.93 0.92 11.41
CA LYS A 11 9.02 0.83 12.39
C LYS A 11 8.51 0.59 13.80
N ASN A 12 9.40 0.13 14.69
CA ASN A 12 9.12 -0.18 16.08
C ASN A 12 9.41 1.02 17.02
N SER A 13 9.15 2.23 16.55
CA SER A 13 9.26 3.46 17.34
C SER A 13 8.30 4.50 16.78
N ALA A 14 7.98 5.54 17.57
CA ALA A 14 7.08 6.61 17.13
C ALA A 14 7.58 7.31 15.86
N THR A 15 6.64 7.78 15.06
CA THR A 15 6.92 8.49 13.81
C THR A 15 7.58 9.84 14.10
N ASN A 16 8.66 10.15 13.39
CA ASN A 16 9.29 11.46 13.45
C ASN A 16 8.57 12.42 12.50
N GLY A 17 8.03 13.51 13.05
CA GLY A 17 7.31 14.51 12.28
C GLY A 17 5.90 14.07 11.88
N LYS A 18 5.20 14.94 11.16
CA LYS A 18 3.84 14.71 10.70
C LYS A 18 3.83 13.92 9.40
N ILE A 19 3.00 12.89 9.32
CA ILE A 19 2.82 12.10 8.08
C ILE A 19 1.75 12.73 7.18
N LYS A 20 1.88 12.49 5.88
CA LYS A 20 0.83 12.73 4.90
C LYS A 20 -0.04 11.49 4.80
N LYS A 21 -1.32 11.65 4.96
CA LYS A 21 -2.30 10.56 4.79
C LYS A 21 -3.62 11.09 4.25
N PRO A 22 -4.38 10.28 3.52
CA PRO A 22 -5.71 10.67 3.05
C PRO A 22 -6.70 10.77 4.21
N ASN A 23 -7.79 11.47 3.97
CA ASN A 23 -8.90 11.46 4.93
C ASN A 23 -9.60 10.10 4.92
N ILE A 24 -9.82 9.55 6.12
CA ILE A 24 -10.51 8.28 6.32
C ILE A 24 -11.74 8.53 7.19
N MET A 25 -12.89 8.29 6.62
CA MET A 25 -14.18 8.34 7.32
C MET A 25 -14.64 6.90 7.59
N TYR A 26 -15.30 6.65 8.69
CA TYR A 26 -15.87 5.33 8.95
C TYR A 26 -17.34 5.41 9.39
N LYS A 27 -18.07 4.33 9.10
CA LYS A 27 -19.43 4.09 9.52
C LYS A 27 -19.45 2.81 10.35
N GLY A 28 -19.95 2.90 11.57
CA GLY A 28 -19.90 1.83 12.56
C GLY A 28 -18.88 2.13 13.66
N ALA A 29 -18.32 1.09 14.28
CA ALA A 29 -17.28 1.23 15.30
C ALA A 29 -15.93 1.69 14.70
N ASP A 30 -15.05 2.20 15.55
CA ASP A 30 -13.69 2.60 15.14
C ASP A 30 -12.93 1.38 14.58
N PRO A 31 -12.48 1.42 13.33
CA PRO A 31 -11.81 0.29 12.71
C PRO A 31 -10.46 -0.07 13.34
N THR A 32 -9.83 0.82 14.10
CA THR A 32 -8.51 0.60 14.72
C THR A 32 -8.46 -0.63 15.63
N ALA A 33 -9.61 -1.04 16.19
CA ALA A 33 -9.71 -2.24 17.03
C ALA A 33 -9.38 -3.55 16.29
N TRP A 34 -9.52 -3.57 14.97
CA TRP A 34 -9.29 -4.77 14.14
C TRP A 34 -8.06 -4.67 13.25
N LEU A 35 -7.51 -3.46 13.06
CA LEU A 35 -6.35 -3.26 12.20
C LEU A 35 -5.05 -3.70 12.88
N TYR A 36 -4.08 -4.11 12.07
CA TYR A 36 -2.72 -4.32 12.56
C TYR A 36 -2.14 -3.01 13.06
N ASN A 37 -1.55 -3.06 14.27
CA ASN A 37 -0.99 -1.89 14.94
C ASN A 37 0.53 -1.88 14.81
N PHE A 38 1.07 -0.72 14.43
CA PHE A 38 2.50 -0.45 14.38
C PHE A 38 2.83 0.81 15.18
N LEU A 39 4.00 0.84 15.81
CA LEU A 39 4.39 1.98 16.64
C LEU A 39 4.65 3.25 15.82
N GLY A 40 4.95 3.12 14.53
CA GLY A 40 5.10 4.26 13.64
C GLY A 40 5.58 3.89 12.26
N VAL A 41 5.86 4.92 11.47
CA VAL A 41 6.40 4.79 10.10
C VAL A 41 7.69 5.60 9.93
N VAL A 42 8.54 5.15 9.02
CA VAL A 42 9.69 5.93 8.55
C VAL A 42 9.15 6.97 7.58
N ASN A 43 9.31 8.24 7.93
CA ASN A 43 8.79 9.34 7.13
C ASN A 43 9.70 9.63 5.94
N ASN A 44 9.11 10.09 4.84
CA ASN A 44 9.86 10.60 3.69
C ASN A 44 10.35 12.04 3.96
N LEU A 45 11.30 12.51 3.17
CA LEU A 45 11.74 13.90 3.21
C LEU A 45 10.56 14.83 2.84
N PRO A 46 10.41 15.99 3.54
CA PRO A 46 9.28 16.90 3.32
C PRO A 46 9.09 17.30 1.86
N ILE A 47 10.16 17.59 1.14
CA ILE A 47 10.12 18.01 -0.26
C ILE A 47 9.42 16.96 -1.16
N PHE A 48 9.58 15.67 -0.88
CA PHE A 48 8.90 14.60 -1.62
C PHE A 48 7.46 14.45 -1.16
N LEU A 49 7.19 14.59 0.15
CA LEU A 49 5.83 14.52 0.69
C LEU A 49 4.94 15.62 0.13
N ASP A 50 5.46 16.84 0.00
CA ASP A 50 4.69 17.99 -0.51
C ASP A 50 4.29 17.77 -1.97
N SER A 51 5.18 17.18 -2.76
CA SER A 51 4.97 16.92 -4.19
C SER A 51 4.11 15.68 -4.48
N ALA A 52 4.04 14.72 -3.55
CA ALA A 52 3.30 13.47 -3.75
C ALA A 52 1.79 13.68 -3.70
N LYS A 53 1.03 12.99 -4.57
CA LYS A 53 -0.44 12.94 -4.52
C LYS A 53 -0.96 12.08 -3.37
N GLY A 54 -0.20 11.06 -3.00
CA GLY A 54 -0.54 10.15 -1.92
C GLY A 54 0.68 9.49 -1.32
N VAL A 55 0.51 8.89 -0.15
CA VAL A 55 1.53 8.09 0.51
C VAL A 55 0.85 6.92 1.20
N GLY A 56 1.36 5.72 0.98
CA GLY A 56 0.88 4.50 1.61
C GLY A 56 2.01 3.68 2.21
N VAL A 57 1.68 2.69 3.01
CA VAL A 57 2.67 1.77 3.58
C VAL A 57 2.88 0.58 2.66
N ASN A 58 4.12 0.14 2.52
CA ASN A 58 4.44 -1.16 1.95
C ASN A 58 4.77 -2.11 3.11
N ILE A 59 3.86 -3.02 3.36
CA ILE A 59 4.01 -4.02 4.41
C ILE A 59 3.46 -5.35 3.94
N MET A 60 4.17 -6.41 4.26
CA MET A 60 3.76 -7.79 4.05
C MET A 60 3.75 -8.49 5.40
N ILE A 61 2.66 -9.16 5.71
CA ILE A 61 2.51 -9.95 6.92
C ILE A 61 2.51 -11.41 6.51
N PRO A 62 3.61 -12.14 6.78
CA PRO A 62 3.66 -13.56 6.46
C PRO A 62 2.66 -14.36 7.32
N SER A 63 2.14 -15.42 6.77
CA SER A 63 1.40 -16.45 7.51
C SER A 63 2.34 -17.18 8.49
N ILE A 64 1.80 -18.03 9.34
CA ILE A 64 2.56 -18.74 10.38
C ILE A 64 3.70 -19.63 9.81
N ASP A 65 3.58 -20.05 8.56
CA ASP A 65 4.58 -20.82 7.81
C ASP A 65 5.61 -19.93 7.08
N GLY A 66 5.62 -18.62 7.31
CA GLY A 66 6.52 -17.67 6.68
C GLY A 66 6.08 -17.19 5.28
N THR A 67 5.07 -17.81 4.67
CA THR A 67 4.62 -17.51 3.30
C THR A 67 3.67 -16.30 3.28
N VAL A 68 3.90 -15.34 2.39
CA VAL A 68 3.00 -14.20 2.19
C VAL A 68 1.86 -14.59 1.25
N ARG A 69 0.63 -14.58 1.76
CA ARG A 69 -0.59 -14.89 0.99
C ARG A 69 -1.58 -13.74 0.95
N SER A 70 -1.46 -12.82 1.88
CA SER A 70 -2.38 -11.70 2.04
C SER A 70 -1.65 -10.44 2.42
N GLN A 71 -2.31 -9.30 2.22
CA GLN A 71 -1.77 -7.98 2.55
C GLN A 71 -2.83 -7.14 3.25
N PRO A 72 -2.48 -6.40 4.32
CA PRO A 72 -3.39 -5.44 4.91
C PRO A 72 -3.59 -4.26 3.96
N LEU A 73 -4.83 -3.84 3.79
CA LEU A 73 -5.18 -2.64 3.03
C LEU A 73 -5.10 -1.37 3.90
N LEU A 74 -5.32 -1.51 5.19
CA LEU A 74 -5.23 -0.45 6.18
C LEU A 74 -4.45 -0.96 7.39
N ILE A 75 -3.62 -0.10 7.97
CA ILE A 75 -2.95 -0.34 9.26
C ILE A 75 -3.20 0.83 10.18
N ASN A 76 -3.05 0.60 11.48
CA ASN A 76 -3.06 1.66 12.48
C ASN A 76 -1.63 1.99 12.93
N THR A 77 -1.35 3.27 13.17
CA THR A 77 -0.06 3.79 13.63
C THR A 77 -0.26 4.80 14.76
N ASP A 78 0.83 5.30 15.33
CA ASP A 78 0.81 6.39 16.32
C ASP A 78 0.11 7.67 15.83
N GLN A 79 0.00 7.85 14.51
CA GLN A 79 -0.71 8.98 13.90
C GLN A 79 -2.05 8.59 13.26
N GLY A 80 -2.57 7.40 13.57
CA GLY A 80 -3.84 6.87 13.12
C GLY A 80 -3.72 6.00 11.87
N ILE A 81 -4.84 5.80 11.19
CA ILE A 81 -4.94 4.83 10.09
C ILE A 81 -4.20 5.32 8.85
N VAL A 82 -3.40 4.43 8.26
CA VAL A 82 -2.65 4.64 7.03
C VAL A 82 -3.00 3.53 6.02
N PRO A 83 -3.26 3.87 4.75
CA PRO A 83 -3.54 2.86 3.72
C PRO A 83 -2.28 2.15 3.25
N ALA A 84 -2.43 0.94 2.73
CA ALA A 84 -1.38 0.29 1.95
C ALA A 84 -1.06 1.10 0.67
N GLN A 85 0.17 1.02 0.21
CA GLN A 85 0.63 1.73 -1.00
C GLN A 85 -0.24 1.40 -2.21
N ILE A 86 -0.59 0.13 -2.40
CA ILE A 86 -1.44 -0.30 -3.53
C ILE A 86 -2.84 0.33 -3.44
N LEU A 87 -3.43 0.37 -2.25
CA LEU A 87 -4.73 0.97 -2.04
C LEU A 87 -4.70 2.48 -2.31
N GLU A 88 -3.63 3.16 -1.87
CA GLU A 88 -3.45 4.59 -2.12
C GLU A 88 -3.18 4.89 -3.60
N THR A 89 -2.45 4.02 -4.29
CA THR A 89 -2.25 4.12 -5.76
C THR A 89 -3.60 4.04 -6.48
N LEU A 90 -4.45 3.08 -6.13
CA LEU A 90 -5.80 2.97 -6.71
C LEU A 90 -6.64 4.21 -6.41
N ARG A 91 -6.59 4.75 -5.18
CA ARG A 91 -7.30 5.98 -4.83
C ARG A 91 -6.88 7.15 -5.72
N VAL A 92 -5.58 7.33 -5.92
CA VAL A 92 -5.04 8.41 -6.76
C VAL A 92 -5.47 8.24 -8.22
N VAL A 93 -5.30 7.04 -8.78
CA VAL A 93 -5.71 6.72 -10.17
C VAL A 93 -7.21 6.96 -10.39
N MET A 94 -8.04 6.64 -9.39
CA MET A 94 -9.49 6.83 -9.45
C MET A 94 -9.95 8.23 -9.05
N ASN A 95 -9.03 9.17 -8.82
CA ASN A 95 -9.33 10.52 -8.33
C ASN A 95 -10.18 10.53 -7.04
N GLY A 96 -10.02 9.51 -6.19
CA GLY A 96 -10.68 9.40 -4.91
C GLY A 96 -10.16 10.45 -3.91
N ARG A 97 -11.07 11.13 -3.21
CA ARG A 97 -10.71 12.20 -2.23
C ARG A 97 -10.46 11.65 -0.83
N ALA A 98 -11.15 10.59 -0.46
CA ALA A 98 -11.12 10.01 0.88
C ALA A 98 -11.52 8.55 0.82
N TYR A 99 -11.19 7.80 1.87
CA TYR A 99 -11.73 6.46 2.08
C TYR A 99 -12.99 6.53 2.94
N LYS A 100 -13.95 5.62 2.67
CA LYS A 100 -15.03 5.33 3.60
C LYS A 100 -14.91 3.87 4.00
N VAL A 101 -14.68 3.63 5.28
CA VAL A 101 -14.59 2.30 5.88
C VAL A 101 -15.93 1.98 6.57
N VAL A 102 -16.50 0.83 6.29
CA VAL A 102 -17.69 0.32 6.96
C VAL A 102 -17.28 -0.82 7.87
N THR A 103 -17.65 -0.73 9.14
CA THR A 103 -17.38 -1.74 10.15
C THR A 103 -18.69 -2.31 10.71
N ALA A 104 -18.62 -3.56 11.18
CA ALA A 104 -19.65 -4.22 11.97
C ALA A 104 -19.08 -4.67 13.32
N GLN A 105 -19.83 -5.43 14.10
CA GLN A 105 -19.39 -5.93 15.42
C GLN A 105 -18.17 -6.86 15.33
N ASP A 106 -17.97 -7.49 14.19
CA ASP A 106 -16.95 -8.50 13.93
C ASP A 106 -15.83 -8.01 12.97
N GLY A 107 -15.71 -6.69 12.74
CA GLY A 107 -14.59 -6.13 12.00
C GLY A 107 -14.93 -5.24 10.81
N VAL A 108 -13.95 -5.03 9.97
CA VAL A 108 -14.07 -4.26 8.71
C VAL A 108 -14.88 -5.07 7.70
N LYS A 109 -15.81 -4.44 7.02
CA LYS A 109 -16.67 -5.06 6.00
C LYS A 109 -16.43 -4.53 4.61
N GLU A 110 -16.30 -3.24 4.48
CA GLU A 110 -16.17 -2.59 3.18
C GLU A 110 -15.23 -1.40 3.26
N ILE A 111 -14.42 -1.22 2.22
CA ILE A 111 -13.57 -0.04 2.01
C ILE A 111 -13.95 0.55 0.66
N TYR A 112 -14.48 1.76 0.67
CA TYR A 112 -14.84 2.51 -0.53
C TYR A 112 -13.72 3.48 -0.90
N LEU A 113 -13.26 3.44 -2.15
CA LEU A 113 -12.36 4.43 -2.73
C LEU A 113 -13.16 5.57 -3.39
N ASN A 114 -14.32 5.23 -3.95
CA ASN A 114 -15.31 6.15 -4.50
C ASN A 114 -16.70 5.49 -4.44
N ARG A 115 -17.71 6.08 -5.08
CA ARG A 115 -19.08 5.56 -5.06
C ARG A 115 -19.25 4.22 -5.80
N GLN A 116 -18.37 3.90 -6.73
CA GLN A 116 -18.48 2.74 -7.62
C GLN A 116 -17.52 1.62 -7.26
N PHE A 117 -16.41 1.95 -6.58
CA PHE A 117 -15.37 0.99 -6.26
C PHE A 117 -15.33 0.69 -4.77
N VAL A 118 -15.69 -0.54 -4.45
CA VAL A 118 -15.71 -1.07 -3.08
C VAL A 118 -14.89 -2.35 -3.00
N ILE A 119 -14.07 -2.45 -1.97
CA ILE A 119 -13.32 -3.66 -1.63
C ILE A 119 -13.95 -4.27 -0.39
N ARG A 120 -14.10 -5.59 -0.37
CA ARG A 120 -14.58 -6.38 0.76
C ARG A 120 -13.42 -7.21 1.30
N PRO A 121 -12.65 -6.69 2.26
CA PRO A 121 -11.56 -7.42 2.89
C PRO A 121 -12.10 -8.39 3.95
N ASP A 122 -11.20 -9.08 4.66
CA ASP A 122 -11.56 -9.76 5.89
C ASP A 122 -11.76 -8.77 7.06
N ALA A 123 -12.06 -9.30 8.24
CA ALA A 123 -12.33 -8.52 9.45
C ALA A 123 -11.17 -7.58 9.84
N ASN A 124 -9.95 -7.93 9.53
CA ASN A 124 -8.71 -7.20 9.83
C ASN A 124 -8.25 -6.30 8.67
N ALA A 125 -9.12 -6.05 7.70
CA ALA A 125 -8.83 -5.31 6.47
C ALA A 125 -7.74 -5.96 5.60
N MET A 126 -7.60 -7.30 5.64
CA MET A 126 -6.69 -8.05 4.79
C MET A 126 -7.37 -8.47 3.49
N VAL A 127 -6.59 -8.58 2.43
CA VAL A 127 -7.01 -9.18 1.16
C VAL A 127 -6.01 -10.26 0.75
N ASN A 128 -6.52 -11.34 0.16
CA ASN A 128 -5.68 -12.35 -0.46
C ASN A 128 -5.04 -11.80 -1.74
N ILE A 129 -3.76 -12.14 -1.92
CA ILE A 129 -3.00 -11.74 -3.10
C ILE A 129 -3.21 -12.80 -4.18
N ASN A 130 -3.65 -12.36 -5.36
CA ASN A 130 -3.63 -13.19 -6.55
C ASN A 130 -2.29 -13.01 -7.25
N PHE A 131 -1.38 -13.94 -7.05
CA PHE A 131 -0.04 -13.88 -7.62
C PHE A 131 -0.09 -14.15 -9.12
N ALA A 132 0.55 -13.27 -9.89
CA ALA A 132 0.74 -13.49 -11.32
C ALA A 132 1.88 -14.49 -11.57
N GLU A 133 1.82 -15.17 -12.70
CA GLU A 133 2.93 -16.02 -13.17
C GLU A 133 4.22 -15.18 -13.34
N PRO A 134 5.39 -15.78 -13.13
CA PRO A 134 6.66 -15.11 -13.34
C PRO A 134 6.76 -14.46 -14.73
N ASN A 135 7.36 -13.28 -14.80
CA ASN A 135 7.57 -12.48 -16.02
C ASN A 135 6.28 -11.99 -16.72
N THR A 136 5.10 -12.10 -16.10
CA THR A 136 3.85 -11.54 -16.64
C THR A 136 3.86 -10.01 -16.64
N ILE A 137 4.51 -9.40 -15.65
CA ILE A 137 4.62 -7.94 -15.53
C ILE A 137 5.91 -7.48 -16.20
N PRO A 138 5.84 -6.63 -17.24
CA PRO A 138 7.03 -6.12 -17.90
C PRO A 138 7.93 -5.35 -16.93
N THR A 139 9.20 -5.69 -16.92
CA THR A 139 10.22 -5.01 -16.11
C THR A 139 11.23 -4.34 -17.04
N ILE A 140 11.54 -3.08 -16.76
CA ILE A 140 12.43 -2.25 -17.56
C ILE A 140 13.51 -1.70 -16.65
N SER A 141 14.77 -1.76 -17.07
CA SER A 141 15.87 -1.14 -16.32
C SER A 141 15.78 0.40 -16.41
N ILE A 142 16.27 1.09 -15.39
CA ILE A 142 16.33 2.55 -15.42
C ILE A 142 17.24 3.04 -16.56
N ALA A 143 18.29 2.30 -16.90
CA ALA A 143 19.17 2.61 -18.02
C ALA A 143 18.43 2.54 -19.37
N ASP A 144 17.62 1.51 -19.58
CA ASP A 144 16.77 1.39 -20.76
C ASP A 144 15.72 2.50 -20.84
N LEU A 145 15.11 2.84 -19.69
CA LEU A 145 14.12 3.93 -19.63
C LEU A 145 14.73 5.28 -20.00
N MET A 146 16.00 5.51 -19.66
CA MET A 146 16.71 6.77 -19.99
C MET A 146 17.20 6.83 -21.44
N THR A 147 17.39 5.70 -22.10
CA THR A 147 18.00 5.62 -23.44
C THR A 147 17.02 5.25 -24.54
N LYS A 148 15.87 4.66 -24.20
CA LYS A 148 14.85 4.23 -25.15
C LYS A 148 13.60 5.09 -25.00
N ASP A 149 12.94 5.36 -26.12
CA ASP A 149 11.63 6.01 -26.14
C ASP A 149 10.55 4.99 -25.75
N ILE A 150 10.16 5.00 -24.48
CA ILE A 150 9.17 4.07 -23.91
C ILE A 150 7.93 4.85 -23.51
N ASP A 151 6.81 4.55 -24.14
CA ASP A 151 5.53 5.18 -23.80
C ASP A 151 4.96 4.63 -22.47
N LEU A 152 4.96 5.49 -21.46
CA LEU A 152 4.37 5.23 -20.14
C LEU A 152 3.02 5.93 -19.95
N THR A 153 2.43 6.47 -21.00
CA THR A 153 1.14 7.18 -20.94
C THR A 153 0.04 6.23 -20.44
N ASN A 154 -0.76 6.69 -19.49
CA ASN A 154 -1.84 5.92 -18.87
C ASN A 154 -1.42 4.58 -18.24
N LYS A 155 -0.18 4.47 -17.82
CA LYS A 155 0.33 3.28 -17.13
C LYS A 155 0.59 3.57 -15.65
N ILE A 156 0.40 2.55 -14.81
CA ILE A 156 0.88 2.56 -13.43
C ILE A 156 2.30 1.99 -13.47
N VAL A 157 3.27 2.78 -13.05
CA VAL A 157 4.69 2.40 -13.02
C VAL A 157 5.12 2.25 -11.58
N ILE A 158 5.67 1.09 -11.23
CA ILE A 158 6.24 0.82 -9.91
C ILE A 158 7.76 0.90 -10.03
N VAL A 159 8.37 1.79 -9.26
CA VAL A 159 9.82 1.94 -9.20
C VAL A 159 10.33 1.28 -7.93
N GLY A 160 11.28 0.39 -8.07
CA GLY A 160 11.86 -0.35 -6.96
C GLY A 160 13.30 -0.77 -7.22
N LEU A 161 14.00 -1.16 -6.15
CA LEU A 161 15.33 -1.74 -6.24
C LEU A 161 15.19 -3.25 -6.45
N ASN A 162 15.85 -3.75 -7.49
CA ASN A 162 15.88 -5.19 -7.81
C ASN A 162 17.34 -5.61 -8.06
N ALA A 163 18.14 -5.66 -6.99
CA ALA A 163 19.51 -6.14 -7.06
C ALA A 163 19.76 -7.16 -5.95
N ALA A 164 20.56 -8.17 -6.26
CA ALA A 164 20.97 -9.18 -5.30
C ALA A 164 21.59 -8.52 -4.05
N GLY A 165 21.09 -8.90 -2.86
CA GLY A 165 21.52 -8.34 -1.58
C GLY A 165 20.89 -7.01 -1.15
N LEU A 166 20.11 -6.34 -2.00
CA LEU A 166 19.41 -5.09 -1.65
C LEU A 166 17.94 -5.30 -1.28
N SER A 167 17.34 -6.40 -1.68
CA SER A 167 15.95 -6.73 -1.34
C SER A 167 15.89 -8.00 -0.50
N THR A 168 15.02 -8.00 0.50
CA THR A 168 14.68 -9.22 1.24
C THR A 168 13.64 -9.97 0.41
N LEU A 169 14.00 -11.12 -0.12
CA LEU A 169 13.06 -12.03 -0.76
C LEU A 169 12.04 -12.49 0.27
N LYS A 170 10.80 -12.62 -0.15
CA LYS A 170 9.70 -13.15 0.66
C LYS A 170 9.16 -14.39 -0.02
N ASP A 171 8.95 -15.43 0.76
CA ASP A 171 8.31 -16.63 0.26
C ASP A 171 6.85 -16.35 -0.08
N THR A 172 6.47 -16.74 -1.27
CA THR A 172 5.09 -16.61 -1.77
C THR A 172 4.62 -17.97 -2.29
N PRO A 173 3.31 -18.21 -2.45
CA PRO A 173 2.80 -19.49 -2.93
C PRO A 173 3.30 -19.90 -4.32
N VAL A 174 3.82 -18.95 -5.11
CA VAL A 174 4.32 -19.15 -6.47
C VAL A 174 5.82 -18.83 -6.61
N SER A 175 6.51 -18.55 -5.51
CA SER A 175 7.97 -18.39 -5.57
C SER A 175 8.60 -19.78 -5.64
N TYR A 176 9.25 -20.06 -6.75
CA TYR A 176 10.13 -21.21 -6.87
C TYR A 176 11.51 -20.79 -6.34
N THR A 177 12.01 -21.55 -5.38
CA THR A 177 13.40 -21.47 -4.91
C THR A 177 14.36 -21.88 -6.01
#